data_c173144a34b9d8fd4eec092ba71c2354
#
_entry.id   c173144a34b9d8fd4eec092ba71c2354
#
_cell.length_a   1.000
_cell.length_b   1.000
_cell.length_c   1.000
_cell.angle_alpha   90.00
_cell.angle_beta   90.00
_cell.angle_gamma   90.00
#
_symmetry.space_group_name_H-M   'P 1'
#
loop_
_entity.id
_entity.type
_entity.pdbx_description
1 polymer ?
#
loop_
_entity_poly.entity_id
_entity_poly.type
_entity_poly.pdbx_seq_one_letter_code
_entity_poly.pdbx_strand_id
1 'polypeptide(L)'
;MKLKSKKVFSLLLTLVLGTTMLVGCSSKESEAPKEDTPTKDKGTLNVGVSVEYAPWCYKENDENKGFEIDVWKEISKRTGYKVEFKTAKFSGLMGMLDAGKVDTVAHQMSTTPERVEKYDFSDTYAYSKYKFIVPEDSTISKIEDIKGKKIGCVLGGNGEKTIRDLNEKHNLGLDIVTYDGVPMEKDVENGRIDLAWLSEVKAKTTIEQGKLKLKVADVDTEVYEVNQYPFRKEEKSKAIIADVNKAIKVMHEDGTFTKLSEKWFGLDTTKEN
;
A
#
# COMPACT_ATOMS: atom_id res chain seq x y z
N MET A 1 -63.46 38.34 -1.56
CA MET A 1 -64.02 39.34 -0.55
C MET A 1 -62.82 39.79 0.31
N LYS A 2 -62.54 41.09 0.24
CA LYS A 2 -61.83 42.00 1.19
C LYS A 2 -60.47 41.58 1.67
N LEU A 3 -59.44 42.24 1.30
CA LEU A 3 -58.91 43.62 1.37
C LEU A 3 -58.06 43.91 2.62
N LYS A 4 -56.83 44.46 2.28
CA LYS A 4 -56.08 45.54 2.98
C LYS A 4 -55.23 45.11 4.18
N SER A 5 -54.05 45.71 4.49
CA SER A 5 -53.41 46.98 4.10
C SER A 5 -52.04 47.08 4.72
N LYS A 6 -51.02 47.50 3.93
CA LYS A 6 -50.07 48.62 4.11
C LYS A 6 -49.68 49.12 5.52
N LYS A 7 -48.40 49.31 5.78
CA LYS A 7 -47.61 50.58 5.95
C LYS A 7 -46.29 50.24 6.66
N VAL A 8 -45.12 50.46 6.14
CA VAL A 8 -44.27 51.66 5.89
C VAL A 8 -44.13 52.58 7.11
N PHE A 9 -42.98 52.81 7.56
CA PHE A 9 -42.28 53.97 8.14
C PHE A 9 -41.07 53.53 8.94
N SER A 10 -39.89 53.88 8.72
CA SER A 10 -39.12 55.13 8.50
C SER A 10 -37.98 55.22 9.51
N LEU A 11 -36.78 55.25 8.99
CA LEU A 11 -35.61 56.11 9.29
C LEU A 11 -35.48 56.67 10.72
N LEU A 12 -34.35 56.43 11.39
CA LEU A 12 -33.55 57.50 11.98
C LEU A 12 -32.12 57.07 12.29
N LEU A 13 -31.24 57.84 11.79
CA LEU A 13 -29.80 57.97 11.88
C LEU A 13 -29.41 58.49 13.27
N THR A 14 -28.45 57.88 13.96
CA THR A 14 -27.62 58.61 14.92
C THR A 14 -26.20 58.05 14.95
N LEU A 15 -25.29 58.87 14.54
CA LEU A 15 -23.85 58.82 14.59
C LEU A 15 -23.40 59.19 16.01
N VAL A 16 -22.61 58.30 16.68
CA VAL A 16 -21.81 58.70 17.81
C VAL A 16 -20.39 58.12 17.66
N LEU A 17 -19.45 59.02 17.50
CA LEU A 17 -17.99 58.83 17.51
C LEU A 17 -17.55 58.61 18.97
N GLY A 18 -16.72 57.61 19.20
CA GLY A 18 -16.09 57.42 20.50
C GLY A 18 -14.88 56.50 20.37
N THR A 19 -13.74 57.15 20.24
CA THR A 19 -12.37 56.58 20.37
C THR A 19 -12.15 56.01 21.78
N THR A 20 -11.53 54.82 21.90
CA THR A 20 -10.26 54.61 22.63
C THR A 20 -9.91 53.16 22.91
N MET A 21 -8.62 52.91 22.72
CA MET A 21 -7.66 52.04 23.42
C MET A 21 -7.54 50.58 23.06
N LEU A 22 -6.36 50.35 22.44
CA LEU A 22 -5.60 49.12 22.33
C LEU A 22 -5.45 48.38 23.67
N VAL A 23 -5.84 47.10 23.72
CA VAL A 23 -5.16 46.11 24.57
C VAL A 23 -4.95 44.90 23.72
N GLY A 24 -3.69 44.59 23.44
CA GLY A 24 -3.27 43.40 22.75
C GLY A 24 -3.52 42.16 23.61
N CYS A 25 -4.22 41.21 23.07
CA CYS A 25 -4.16 39.82 23.51
C CYS A 25 -3.81 38.99 22.29
N SER A 26 -2.60 38.44 22.29
CA SER A 26 -2.10 37.43 21.37
C SER A 26 -2.90 36.17 21.59
N SER A 27 -3.92 35.95 20.79
CA SER A 27 -4.60 34.65 20.64
C SER A 27 -3.93 33.92 19.50
N LYS A 28 -3.32 32.77 19.82
CA LYS A 28 -2.90 31.78 18.84
C LYS A 28 -4.08 31.51 17.93
N GLU A 29 -3.94 31.88 16.69
CA GLU A 29 -4.82 31.49 15.61
C GLU A 29 -4.70 29.97 15.46
N SER A 30 -5.72 29.25 15.88
CA SER A 30 -5.93 27.86 15.54
C SER A 30 -6.23 27.84 14.05
N GLU A 31 -5.29 27.38 13.24
CA GLU A 31 -5.57 27.10 11.82
C GLU A 31 -6.72 26.10 11.75
N ALA A 32 -7.85 26.56 11.25
CA ALA A 32 -8.96 25.69 10.85
C ALA A 32 -8.49 24.72 9.76
N PRO A 33 -9.01 23.48 9.70
CA PRO A 33 -8.71 22.54 8.65
C PRO A 33 -8.98 23.20 7.28
N LYS A 34 -7.99 23.22 6.40
CA LYS A 34 -8.17 23.72 5.02
C LYS A 34 -9.26 22.89 4.37
N GLU A 35 -10.38 23.54 4.02
CA GLU A 35 -11.41 22.98 3.15
C GLU A 35 -10.76 22.40 1.90
N ASP A 36 -11.12 21.14 1.57
CA ASP A 36 -10.76 20.46 0.35
C ASP A 36 -11.21 21.29 -0.87
N THR A 37 -10.29 22.03 -1.45
CA THR A 37 -10.53 22.65 -2.77
C THR A 37 -10.73 21.50 -3.76
N PRO A 38 -11.83 21.48 -4.56
CA PRO A 38 -12.06 20.41 -5.52
C PRO A 38 -10.86 20.30 -6.46
N THR A 39 -10.16 19.19 -6.42
CA THR A 39 -9.02 18.92 -7.31
C THR A 39 -9.54 18.84 -8.73
N LYS A 40 -8.92 19.61 -9.63
CA LYS A 40 -9.25 19.64 -11.07
C LYS A 40 -9.14 18.22 -11.63
N ASP A 41 -10.15 17.76 -12.35
CA ASP A 41 -10.12 16.46 -13.05
C ASP A 41 -8.87 16.37 -13.94
N LYS A 42 -7.98 15.43 -13.65
CA LYS A 42 -6.73 15.16 -14.37
C LYS A 42 -6.83 13.97 -15.31
N GLY A 43 -8.01 13.36 -15.42
CA GLY A 43 -8.24 12.15 -16.21
C GLY A 43 -8.16 10.86 -15.39
N THR A 44 -8.14 9.74 -16.09
CA THR A 44 -8.20 8.39 -15.48
C THR A 44 -6.83 7.73 -15.45
N LEU A 45 -6.46 7.15 -14.31
CA LEU A 45 -5.33 6.25 -14.15
C LEU A 45 -5.83 4.81 -14.01
N ASN A 46 -5.33 3.91 -14.84
CA ASN A 46 -5.56 2.49 -14.73
C ASN A 46 -4.50 1.86 -13.80
N VAL A 47 -4.91 1.33 -12.67
CA VAL A 47 -4.03 0.74 -11.67
C VAL A 47 -4.18 -0.78 -11.68
N GLY A 48 -3.10 -1.50 -12.01
CA GLY A 48 -3.07 -2.95 -12.03
C GLY A 48 -2.99 -3.52 -10.61
N VAL A 49 -3.88 -4.45 -10.28
CA VAL A 49 -3.89 -5.14 -8.97
C VAL A 49 -4.13 -6.63 -9.16
N SER A 50 -3.52 -7.45 -8.31
CA SER A 50 -3.99 -8.82 -8.10
C SER A 50 -5.03 -8.83 -6.99
N VAL A 51 -6.03 -9.67 -7.10
CA VAL A 51 -7.12 -9.75 -6.11
C VAL A 51 -7.07 -11.02 -5.26
N GLU A 52 -5.87 -11.61 -5.16
CA GLU A 52 -5.60 -12.88 -4.46
C GLU A 52 -4.55 -12.72 -3.34
N TYR A 53 -4.24 -11.46 -2.94
CA TYR A 53 -3.14 -11.16 -2.02
C TYR A 53 -3.60 -10.34 -0.81
N ALA A 54 -4.51 -10.92 -0.01
CA ALA A 54 -4.92 -10.30 1.26
C ALA A 54 -3.73 -10.20 2.23
N PRO A 55 -3.63 -9.13 3.03
CA PRO A 55 -4.51 -7.97 3.14
C PRO A 55 -4.13 -6.80 2.22
N TRP A 56 -3.14 -6.96 1.32
CA TRP A 56 -2.69 -5.91 0.42
C TRP A 56 -3.72 -5.55 -0.65
N CYS A 57 -4.16 -6.54 -1.42
CA CYS A 57 -5.23 -6.40 -2.41
C CYS A 57 -5.92 -7.75 -2.62
N TYR A 58 -7.24 -7.77 -2.47
CA TYR A 58 -8.04 -8.98 -2.60
C TYR A 58 -9.48 -8.63 -3.00
N LYS A 59 -10.24 -9.66 -3.38
CA LYS A 59 -11.64 -9.51 -3.73
C LYS A 59 -12.54 -10.12 -2.65
N GLU A 60 -13.52 -9.34 -2.21
CA GLU A 60 -14.55 -9.79 -1.27
C GLU A 60 -15.90 -9.24 -1.69
N ASN A 61 -16.91 -10.11 -1.82
CA ASN A 61 -18.27 -9.76 -2.29
C ASN A 61 -18.26 -8.94 -3.59
N ASP A 62 -17.43 -9.35 -4.56
CA ASP A 62 -17.21 -8.68 -5.85
C ASP A 62 -16.55 -7.29 -5.77
N GLU A 63 -16.17 -6.81 -4.59
CA GLU A 63 -15.45 -5.56 -4.39
C GLU A 63 -13.95 -5.79 -4.21
N ASN A 64 -13.14 -4.92 -4.80
CA ASN A 64 -11.70 -4.87 -4.55
C ASN A 64 -11.45 -4.20 -3.19
N LYS A 65 -10.71 -4.88 -2.31
CA LYS A 65 -10.38 -4.44 -0.95
C LYS A 65 -8.89 -4.60 -0.67
N GLY A 66 -8.43 -3.98 0.41
CA GLY A 66 -7.06 -4.10 0.90
C GLY A 66 -6.35 -2.76 1.01
N PHE A 67 -5.16 -2.83 1.56
CA PHE A 67 -4.30 -1.65 1.79
C PHE A 67 -4.07 -0.86 0.49
N GLU A 68 -3.65 -1.53 -0.59
CA GLU A 68 -3.38 -0.90 -1.89
C GLU A 68 -4.60 -0.19 -2.46
N ILE A 69 -5.78 -0.80 -2.30
CA ILE A 69 -7.03 -0.22 -2.79
C ILE A 69 -7.35 1.09 -2.05
N ASP A 70 -7.19 1.09 -0.72
CA ASP A 70 -7.47 2.28 0.08
C ASP A 70 -6.42 3.37 -0.13
N VAL A 71 -5.14 3.01 -0.27
CA VAL A 71 -4.07 3.96 -0.62
C VAL A 71 -4.36 4.65 -1.96
N TRP A 72 -4.73 3.91 -3.00
CA TRP A 72 -5.03 4.50 -4.31
C TRP A 72 -6.33 5.30 -4.33
N LYS A 73 -7.31 4.99 -3.47
CA LYS A 73 -8.47 5.87 -3.24
C LYS A 73 -8.05 7.21 -2.62
N GLU A 74 -7.13 7.21 -1.67
CA GLU A 74 -6.60 8.45 -1.08
C GLU A 74 -5.74 9.24 -2.07
N ILE A 75 -4.89 8.57 -2.86
CA ILE A 75 -4.12 9.20 -3.95
C ILE A 75 -5.10 9.86 -4.95
N SER A 76 -6.17 9.16 -5.35
CA SER A 76 -7.22 9.70 -6.23
C SER A 76 -7.79 11.03 -5.70
N LYS A 77 -8.22 11.06 -4.44
CA LYS A 77 -8.77 12.26 -3.79
C LYS A 77 -7.78 13.43 -3.80
N ARG A 78 -6.50 13.17 -3.51
CA ARG A 78 -5.46 14.18 -3.34
C ARG A 78 -4.92 14.71 -4.66
N THR A 79 -4.90 13.86 -5.69
CA THR A 79 -4.32 14.23 -6.99
C THR A 79 -5.34 14.75 -8.00
N GLY A 80 -6.62 14.35 -7.88
CA GLY A 80 -7.68 14.63 -8.86
C GLY A 80 -7.71 13.66 -10.05
N TYR A 81 -6.90 12.60 -10.05
CA TYR A 81 -7.06 11.51 -11.01
C TYR A 81 -8.22 10.60 -10.59
N LYS A 82 -9.05 10.19 -11.55
CA LYS A 82 -9.97 9.08 -11.37
C LYS A 82 -9.16 7.77 -11.43
N VAL A 83 -9.28 6.91 -10.44
CA VAL A 83 -8.58 5.61 -10.42
C VAL A 83 -9.54 4.50 -10.83
N GLU A 84 -9.12 3.68 -11.80
CA GLU A 84 -9.78 2.45 -12.22
C GLU A 84 -8.85 1.25 -11.98
N PHE A 85 -9.30 0.29 -11.18
CA PHE A 85 -8.54 -0.93 -10.93
C PHE A 85 -8.74 -1.95 -12.05
N LYS A 86 -7.62 -2.44 -12.61
CA LYS A 86 -7.59 -3.52 -13.60
C LYS A 86 -6.97 -4.76 -12.95
N THR A 87 -7.69 -5.86 -12.96
CA THR A 87 -7.31 -7.07 -12.22
C THR A 87 -6.64 -8.10 -13.12
N ALA A 88 -5.58 -8.73 -12.61
CA ALA A 88 -4.91 -9.87 -13.22
C ALA A 88 -4.24 -10.72 -12.14
N LYS A 89 -3.72 -11.91 -12.49
CA LYS A 89 -2.77 -12.61 -11.64
C LYS A 89 -1.49 -11.78 -11.51
N PHE A 90 -0.79 -11.92 -10.39
CA PHE A 90 0.44 -11.16 -10.12
C PHE A 90 1.47 -11.29 -11.26
N SER A 91 1.69 -12.52 -11.75
CA SER A 91 2.62 -12.79 -12.86
C SER A 91 2.32 -12.02 -14.15
N GLY A 92 1.06 -11.62 -14.36
CA GLY A 92 0.62 -10.86 -15.53
C GLY A 92 0.68 -9.34 -15.40
N LEU A 93 0.80 -8.80 -14.17
CA LEU A 93 0.67 -7.36 -13.92
C LEU A 93 1.75 -6.52 -14.62
N MET A 94 3.01 -6.96 -14.56
CA MET A 94 4.10 -6.24 -15.24
C MET A 94 3.96 -6.27 -16.76
N GLY A 95 3.46 -7.37 -17.31
CA GLY A 95 3.12 -7.46 -18.74
C GLY A 95 1.99 -6.50 -19.15
N MET A 96 1.01 -6.27 -18.26
CA MET A 96 -0.02 -5.25 -18.51
C MET A 96 0.55 -3.82 -18.48
N LEU A 97 1.52 -3.54 -17.58
CA LEU A 97 2.23 -2.27 -17.52
C LEU A 97 3.03 -2.04 -18.80
N ASP A 98 3.79 -3.04 -19.25
CA ASP A 98 4.57 -2.98 -20.49
C ASP A 98 3.69 -2.71 -21.73
N ALA A 99 2.54 -3.38 -21.79
CA ALA A 99 1.59 -3.23 -22.88
C ALA A 99 0.75 -1.94 -22.81
N GLY A 100 0.94 -1.08 -21.81
CA GLY A 100 0.18 0.15 -21.61
C GLY A 100 -1.30 -0.06 -21.25
N LYS A 101 -1.67 -1.28 -20.80
CA LYS A 101 -3.04 -1.59 -20.34
C LYS A 101 -3.31 -1.02 -18.94
N VAL A 102 -2.26 -0.78 -18.18
CA VAL A 102 -2.28 -0.07 -16.90
C VAL A 102 -1.19 1.01 -16.90
N ASP A 103 -1.36 2.04 -16.09
CA ASP A 103 -0.39 3.12 -15.94
C ASP A 103 0.61 2.81 -14.85
N THR A 104 0.20 2.04 -13.84
CA THR A 104 1.03 1.57 -12.72
C THR A 104 0.50 0.24 -12.17
N VAL A 105 1.27 -0.37 -11.26
CA VAL A 105 0.90 -1.62 -10.56
C VAL A 105 0.93 -1.37 -9.06
N ALA A 106 -0.16 -1.72 -8.37
CA ALA A 106 -0.31 -1.65 -6.92
C ALA A 106 -0.47 -3.08 -6.36
N HIS A 107 0.65 -3.66 -5.92
CA HIS A 107 0.69 -5.04 -5.41
C HIS A 107 1.95 -5.26 -4.57
N GLN A 108 2.20 -4.43 -3.57
CA GLN A 108 3.44 -4.54 -2.75
C GLN A 108 4.68 -4.67 -3.65
N MET A 109 4.81 -3.76 -4.62
CA MET A 109 5.89 -3.86 -5.61
C MET A 109 7.21 -3.39 -5.02
N SER A 110 8.18 -4.29 -4.99
CA SER A 110 9.56 -3.96 -4.58
C SER A 110 10.35 -3.38 -5.73
N THR A 111 11.24 -2.45 -5.42
CA THR A 111 12.32 -2.04 -6.34
C THR A 111 13.42 -3.09 -6.33
N THR A 112 13.76 -3.59 -7.51
CA THR A 112 14.96 -4.42 -7.74
C THR A 112 15.83 -3.76 -8.79
N PRO A 113 17.15 -4.04 -8.85
CA PRO A 113 18.01 -3.49 -9.88
C PRO A 113 17.43 -3.64 -11.29
N GLU A 114 16.95 -4.84 -11.62
CA GLU A 114 16.39 -5.17 -12.94
C GLU A 114 15.11 -4.35 -13.23
N ARG A 115 14.27 -4.10 -12.21
CA ARG A 115 13.06 -3.28 -12.37
C ARG A 115 13.39 -1.80 -12.51
N VAL A 116 14.39 -1.30 -11.76
CA VAL A 116 14.84 0.11 -11.84
C VAL A 116 15.44 0.43 -13.22
N GLU A 117 16.09 -0.54 -13.86
CA GLU A 117 16.57 -0.37 -15.24
C GLU A 117 15.42 -0.14 -16.21
N LYS A 118 14.26 -0.79 -16.00
CA LYS A 118 13.14 -0.83 -16.94
C LYS A 118 12.04 0.20 -16.64
N TYR A 119 11.81 0.54 -15.37
CA TYR A 119 10.70 1.37 -14.91
C TYR A 119 11.20 2.55 -14.08
N ASP A 120 10.41 3.62 -14.08
CA ASP A 120 10.50 4.68 -13.07
C ASP A 120 9.60 4.30 -11.89
N PHE A 121 9.94 4.77 -10.68
CA PHE A 121 9.20 4.44 -9.46
C PHE A 121 8.72 5.69 -8.73
N SER A 122 7.62 5.55 -7.99
CA SER A 122 7.20 6.54 -7.02
C SER A 122 8.16 6.61 -5.83
N ASP A 123 7.93 7.57 -4.93
CA ASP A 123 8.50 7.52 -3.58
C ASP A 123 7.99 6.30 -2.81
N THR A 124 8.71 5.93 -1.75
CA THR A 124 8.38 4.77 -0.90
C THR A 124 7.10 5.02 -0.13
N TYR A 125 6.17 4.05 -0.17
CA TYR A 125 4.93 4.11 0.58
C TYR A 125 4.85 3.10 1.73
N ALA A 126 5.65 2.02 1.68
CA ALA A 126 5.72 1.01 2.74
C ALA A 126 7.05 0.27 2.72
N TYR A 127 7.39 -0.32 3.85
CA TYR A 127 8.51 -1.23 4.05
C TYR A 127 8.02 -2.60 4.46
N SER A 128 8.75 -3.65 4.08
CA SER A 128 8.43 -5.03 4.44
C SER A 128 9.71 -5.80 4.77
N LYS A 129 9.57 -6.82 5.65
CA LYS A 129 10.57 -7.86 5.84
C LYS A 129 10.05 -9.15 5.25
N TYR A 130 10.94 -10.01 4.78
CA TYR A 130 10.61 -11.38 4.45
C TYR A 130 10.83 -12.30 5.64
N LYS A 131 9.92 -13.25 5.82
CA LYS A 131 9.97 -14.24 6.90
C LYS A 131 9.60 -15.63 6.39
N PHE A 132 10.12 -16.64 7.06
CA PHE A 132 9.71 -18.03 6.84
C PHE A 132 8.42 -18.33 7.61
N ILE A 133 7.45 -18.94 6.93
CA ILE A 133 6.30 -19.58 7.55
C ILE A 133 6.62 -21.07 7.67
N VAL A 134 6.44 -21.63 8.85
CA VAL A 134 6.73 -23.00 9.19
C VAL A 134 5.59 -23.63 10.01
N PRO A 135 5.48 -24.98 10.12
CA PRO A 135 4.57 -25.61 11.05
C PRO A 135 4.75 -25.08 12.48
N GLU A 136 3.67 -25.05 13.27
CA GLU A 136 3.66 -24.49 14.63
C GLU A 136 4.69 -25.16 15.56
N ASP A 137 4.90 -26.47 15.38
CA ASP A 137 5.85 -27.31 16.12
C ASP A 137 7.28 -27.28 15.57
N SER A 138 7.54 -26.54 14.51
CA SER A 138 8.86 -26.44 13.88
C SER A 138 9.91 -25.87 14.84
N THR A 139 11.12 -26.43 14.78
CA THR A 139 12.30 -25.99 15.54
C THR A 139 13.25 -25.09 14.74
N ILE A 140 12.87 -24.67 13.52
CA ILE A 140 13.68 -23.79 12.67
C ILE A 140 13.89 -22.44 13.37
N SER A 141 15.15 -22.09 13.62
CA SER A 141 15.57 -20.88 14.35
C SER A 141 16.78 -20.16 13.73
N LYS A 142 17.42 -20.76 12.74
CA LYS A 142 18.55 -20.19 12.00
C LYS A 142 18.53 -20.63 10.54
N ILE A 143 19.26 -19.91 9.70
CA ILE A 143 19.22 -20.11 8.23
C ILE A 143 19.69 -21.52 7.82
N GLU A 144 20.64 -22.13 8.57
CA GLU A 144 21.15 -23.46 8.26
C GLU A 144 20.09 -24.57 8.48
N ASP A 145 19.08 -24.33 9.32
CA ASP A 145 18.03 -25.32 9.64
C ASP A 145 17.11 -25.58 8.45
N ILE A 146 17.13 -24.71 7.42
CA ILE A 146 16.33 -24.90 6.21
C ILE A 146 17.07 -25.63 5.09
N LYS A 147 18.30 -26.07 5.31
CA LYS A 147 19.11 -26.77 4.31
C LYS A 147 18.41 -28.02 3.78
N GLY A 148 18.36 -28.13 2.45
CA GLY A 148 17.75 -29.26 1.74
C GLY A 148 16.22 -29.31 1.80
N LYS A 149 15.56 -28.29 2.36
CA LYS A 149 14.12 -28.24 2.50
C LYS A 149 13.40 -27.77 1.24
N LYS A 150 12.14 -28.14 1.13
CA LYS A 150 11.24 -27.71 0.07
C LYS A 150 10.51 -26.45 0.49
N ILE A 151 10.69 -25.35 -0.28
CA ILE A 151 10.20 -24.02 0.08
C ILE A 151 9.30 -23.42 -1.00
N GLY A 152 8.16 -22.85 -0.60
CA GLY A 152 7.26 -22.11 -1.48
C GLY A 152 7.57 -20.62 -1.51
N CYS A 153 7.47 -20.01 -2.69
CA CYS A 153 7.52 -18.56 -2.89
C CYS A 153 6.60 -18.10 -4.02
N VAL A 154 6.33 -16.79 -4.11
CA VAL A 154 5.45 -16.23 -5.17
C VAL A 154 6.21 -16.13 -6.48
N LEU A 155 5.66 -16.71 -7.56
CA LEU A 155 6.21 -16.69 -8.92
C LEU A 155 6.43 -15.26 -9.42
N GLY A 156 7.65 -14.95 -9.87
CA GLY A 156 8.03 -13.64 -10.43
C GLY A 156 8.07 -12.51 -9.40
N GLY A 157 7.87 -12.82 -8.12
CA GLY A 157 7.99 -11.86 -7.02
C GLY A 157 9.44 -11.64 -6.59
N ASN A 158 9.69 -10.53 -5.85
CA ASN A 158 10.99 -10.32 -5.24
C ASN A 158 11.34 -11.43 -4.23
N GLY A 159 10.34 -12.04 -3.58
CA GLY A 159 10.53 -13.20 -2.71
C GLY A 159 11.17 -14.39 -3.43
N GLU A 160 10.84 -14.64 -4.71
CA GLU A 160 11.51 -15.68 -5.48
C GLU A 160 12.99 -15.36 -5.68
N LYS A 161 13.30 -14.11 -6.07
CA LYS A 161 14.70 -13.68 -6.24
C LYS A 161 15.48 -13.80 -4.92
N THR A 162 14.95 -13.22 -3.85
CA THR A 162 15.66 -13.17 -2.55
C THR A 162 15.88 -14.56 -1.95
N ILE A 163 14.94 -15.51 -2.10
CA ILE A 163 15.17 -16.87 -1.59
C ILE A 163 16.20 -17.64 -2.45
N ARG A 164 16.26 -17.38 -3.76
CA ARG A 164 17.31 -17.92 -4.61
C ARG A 164 18.70 -17.38 -4.23
N ASP A 165 18.79 -16.06 -3.98
CA ASP A 165 20.01 -15.39 -3.53
C ASP A 165 20.47 -15.95 -2.16
N LEU A 166 19.56 -16.15 -1.20
CA LEU A 166 19.86 -16.77 0.09
C LEU A 166 20.31 -18.23 -0.06
N ASN A 167 19.64 -18.99 -0.95
CA ASN A 167 20.00 -20.38 -1.24
C ASN A 167 21.42 -20.48 -1.77
N GLU A 168 21.82 -19.60 -2.67
CA GLU A 168 23.18 -19.55 -3.23
C GLU A 168 24.18 -19.08 -2.18
N LYS A 169 23.92 -17.92 -1.53
CA LYS A 169 24.79 -17.32 -0.52
C LYS A 169 25.18 -18.29 0.60
N HIS A 170 24.23 -19.09 1.08
CA HIS A 170 24.41 -20.01 2.20
C HIS A 170 24.57 -21.47 1.80
N ASN A 171 24.59 -21.77 0.48
CA ASN A 171 24.68 -23.13 -0.04
C ASN A 171 23.67 -24.09 0.60
N LEU A 172 22.38 -23.70 0.59
CA LEU A 172 21.31 -24.36 1.31
C LEU A 172 20.77 -25.59 0.58
N GLY A 173 20.87 -25.64 -0.76
CA GLY A 173 20.34 -26.77 -1.55
C GLY A 173 18.81 -26.89 -1.47
N LEU A 174 18.11 -25.77 -1.47
CA LEU A 174 16.65 -25.72 -1.36
C LEU A 174 15.96 -26.25 -2.63
N ASP A 175 14.83 -26.98 -2.44
CA ASP A 175 13.86 -27.28 -3.50
C ASP A 175 12.83 -26.14 -3.55
N ILE A 176 12.99 -25.19 -4.48
CA ILE A 176 12.19 -23.97 -4.56
C ILE A 176 10.98 -24.18 -5.48
N VAL A 177 9.78 -24.10 -4.93
CA VAL A 177 8.48 -24.23 -5.63
C VAL A 177 7.82 -22.87 -5.75
N THR A 178 7.46 -22.47 -6.95
CA THR A 178 6.79 -21.19 -7.20
C THR A 178 5.27 -21.34 -7.28
N TYR A 179 4.55 -20.37 -6.71
CA TYR A 179 3.09 -20.32 -6.64
C TYR A 179 2.57 -19.07 -7.34
N ASP A 180 1.53 -19.21 -8.17
CA ASP A 180 0.89 -18.12 -8.89
C ASP A 180 -0.60 -18.00 -8.50
N GLY A 181 -0.88 -17.13 -7.52
CA GLY A 181 -2.25 -16.82 -7.07
C GLY A 181 -2.95 -17.94 -6.28
N VAL A 182 -2.20 -18.92 -5.76
CA VAL A 182 -2.74 -19.98 -4.91
C VAL A 182 -2.06 -19.96 -3.53
N PRO A 183 -2.79 -20.28 -2.45
CA PRO A 183 -2.27 -20.18 -1.08
C PRO A 183 -1.28 -21.32 -0.77
N MET A 184 0.03 -21.01 -0.86
CA MET A 184 1.11 -21.94 -0.51
C MET A 184 1.16 -22.31 0.97
N GLU A 185 0.59 -21.49 1.83
CA GLU A 185 0.52 -21.70 3.27
C GLU A 185 -0.27 -22.97 3.63
N LYS A 186 -1.28 -23.30 2.82
CA LYS A 186 -2.01 -24.57 2.96
C LYS A 186 -1.15 -25.78 2.62
N ASP A 187 -0.18 -25.63 1.74
CA ASP A 187 0.74 -26.71 1.41
C ASP A 187 1.79 -26.91 2.51
N VAL A 188 2.19 -25.83 3.23
CA VAL A 188 2.99 -25.95 4.46
C VAL A 188 2.19 -26.68 5.54
N GLU A 189 0.94 -26.25 5.80
CA GLU A 189 0.08 -26.88 6.82
C GLU A 189 -0.17 -28.36 6.54
N ASN A 190 -0.28 -28.74 5.28
CA ASN A 190 -0.50 -30.12 4.85
C ASN A 190 0.81 -30.94 4.64
N GLY A 191 1.98 -30.36 4.91
CA GLY A 191 3.27 -31.04 4.76
C GLY A 191 3.69 -31.36 3.32
N ARG A 192 3.12 -30.66 2.30
CA ARG A 192 3.51 -30.83 0.89
C ARG A 192 4.79 -30.07 0.55
N ILE A 193 5.03 -28.98 1.28
CA ILE A 193 6.29 -28.23 1.33
C ILE A 193 6.65 -28.00 2.81
N ASP A 194 7.92 -27.86 3.11
CA ASP A 194 8.40 -27.72 4.50
C ASP A 194 8.15 -26.32 5.08
N LEU A 195 8.24 -25.30 4.23
CA LEU A 195 8.10 -23.90 4.63
C LEU A 195 7.71 -23.00 3.44
N ALA A 196 7.25 -21.79 3.74
CA ALA A 196 6.99 -20.75 2.73
C ALA A 196 7.78 -19.48 3.05
N TRP A 197 8.13 -18.71 2.02
CA TRP A 197 8.84 -17.44 2.09
C TRP A 197 7.95 -16.30 1.64
N LEU A 198 7.53 -15.46 2.57
CA LEU A 198 6.57 -14.37 2.36
C LEU A 198 6.95 -13.11 3.12
N SER A 199 6.36 -11.99 2.71
CA SER A 199 6.42 -10.78 3.53
C SER A 199 5.79 -11.02 4.91
N GLU A 200 6.35 -10.43 5.95
CA GLU A 200 5.90 -10.62 7.34
C GLU A 200 4.42 -10.30 7.52
N VAL A 201 3.95 -9.22 6.91
CA VAL A 201 2.53 -8.83 6.93
C VAL A 201 1.66 -9.94 6.36
N LYS A 202 2.02 -10.44 5.17
CA LYS A 202 1.27 -11.54 4.53
C LYS A 202 1.31 -12.81 5.38
N ALA A 203 2.48 -13.14 5.92
CA ALA A 203 2.69 -14.30 6.78
C ALA A 203 1.77 -14.26 8.00
N LYS A 204 1.84 -13.20 8.81
CA LYS A 204 1.02 -13.03 10.02
C LYS A 204 -0.46 -13.05 9.71
N THR A 205 -0.90 -12.23 8.76
CA THR A 205 -2.32 -12.12 8.41
C THR A 205 -2.90 -13.44 7.92
N THR A 206 -2.20 -14.18 7.09
CA THR A 206 -2.69 -15.46 6.56
C THR A 206 -2.80 -16.52 7.65
N ILE A 207 -1.84 -16.58 8.58
CA ILE A 207 -1.87 -17.49 9.72
C ILE A 207 -3.08 -17.16 10.62
N GLU A 208 -3.24 -15.90 11.01
CA GLU A 208 -4.30 -15.46 11.93
C GLU A 208 -5.71 -15.62 11.31
N GLN A 209 -5.93 -15.11 10.13
CA GLN A 209 -7.24 -15.16 9.47
C GLN A 209 -7.61 -16.58 9.03
N GLY A 210 -6.63 -17.36 8.58
CA GLY A 210 -6.79 -18.75 8.19
C GLY A 210 -6.88 -19.71 9.37
N LYS A 211 -6.56 -19.27 10.61
CA LYS A 211 -6.41 -20.10 11.80
C LYS A 211 -5.53 -21.33 11.52
N LEU A 212 -4.44 -21.09 10.80
CA LEU A 212 -3.54 -22.15 10.35
C LEU A 212 -2.65 -22.59 11.52
N LYS A 213 -2.33 -23.90 11.57
CA LYS A 213 -1.35 -24.46 12.51
C LYS A 213 0.08 -24.18 12.05
N LEU A 214 0.38 -22.90 11.85
CA LEU A 214 1.63 -22.39 11.36
C LEU A 214 2.13 -21.25 12.25
N LYS A 215 3.42 -20.95 12.17
CA LYS A 215 4.03 -19.78 12.80
C LYS A 215 5.03 -19.10 11.85
N VAL A 216 5.32 -17.84 12.13
CA VAL A 216 6.48 -17.14 11.58
C VAL A 216 7.72 -17.62 12.33
N ALA A 217 8.73 -18.13 11.62
CA ALA A 217 9.97 -18.56 12.24
C ALA A 217 10.78 -17.34 12.71
N ASP A 218 11.42 -17.47 13.87
CA ASP A 218 12.33 -16.47 14.40
C ASP A 218 13.74 -16.64 13.79
N VAL A 219 13.82 -16.39 12.48
CA VAL A 219 15.07 -16.38 11.71
C VAL A 219 15.29 -14.98 11.18
N ASP A 220 16.40 -14.38 11.55
CA ASP A 220 16.81 -13.11 10.94
C ASP A 220 17.49 -13.38 9.60
N THR A 221 16.90 -12.85 8.53
CA THR A 221 17.40 -13.03 7.17
C THR A 221 17.98 -11.75 6.59
N GLU A 222 17.85 -10.62 7.31
CA GLU A 222 18.26 -9.28 6.84
C GLU A 222 17.67 -8.92 5.46
N VAL A 223 16.55 -9.57 5.06
CA VAL A 223 15.90 -9.32 3.77
C VAL A 223 14.76 -8.34 3.95
N TYR A 224 14.98 -7.14 3.42
CA TYR A 224 14.03 -6.03 3.47
C TYR A 224 13.55 -5.69 2.06
N GLU A 225 12.37 -5.13 2.00
CA GLU A 225 11.79 -4.57 0.79
C GLU A 225 11.38 -3.12 1.00
N VAL A 226 11.63 -2.31 -0.02
CA VAL A 226 11.09 -0.98 -0.18
C VAL A 226 9.97 -1.08 -1.22
N ASN A 227 8.75 -0.70 -0.85
CA ASN A 227 7.61 -0.80 -1.72
C ASN A 227 7.30 0.55 -2.38
N GLN A 228 7.24 0.56 -3.70
CA GLN A 228 7.05 1.72 -4.55
C GLN A 228 6.20 1.34 -5.77
N TYR A 229 5.53 2.30 -6.39
CA TYR A 229 4.70 2.06 -7.56
C TYR A 229 5.51 2.20 -8.85
N PRO A 230 5.61 1.15 -9.70
CA PRO A 230 6.31 1.20 -10.97
C PRO A 230 5.48 1.89 -12.06
N PHE A 231 6.16 2.65 -12.91
CA PHE A 231 5.59 3.31 -14.09
C PHE A 231 6.50 3.05 -15.29
N ARG A 232 5.95 3.08 -16.52
CA ARG A 232 6.78 3.01 -17.71
C ARG A 232 7.69 4.24 -17.81
N LYS A 233 8.91 4.06 -18.30
CA LYS A 233 9.85 5.16 -18.59
C LYS A 233 9.39 5.92 -19.83
N GLU A 234 8.45 6.82 -19.66
CA GLU A 234 7.89 7.69 -20.72
C GLU A 234 7.55 9.08 -20.17
N GLU A 235 7.48 10.09 -21.02
CA GLU A 235 7.32 11.49 -20.60
C GLU A 235 6.03 11.73 -19.79
N LYS A 236 4.91 11.09 -20.19
CA LYS A 236 3.65 11.23 -19.45
C LYS A 236 3.73 10.68 -18.02
N SER A 237 4.54 9.65 -17.78
CA SER A 237 4.71 9.06 -16.45
C SER A 237 5.34 10.01 -15.45
N LYS A 238 6.24 10.89 -15.90
CA LYS A 238 6.93 11.86 -15.03
C LYS A 238 5.97 12.78 -14.29
N ALA A 239 4.98 13.32 -15.00
CA ALA A 239 3.95 14.18 -14.39
C ALA A 239 3.07 13.40 -13.39
N ILE A 240 2.70 12.17 -13.75
CA ILE A 240 1.90 11.29 -12.87
C ILE A 240 2.70 10.95 -11.61
N ILE A 241 3.96 10.54 -11.74
CA ILE A 241 4.85 10.23 -10.61
C ILE A 241 5.00 11.44 -9.68
N ALA A 242 5.20 12.64 -10.23
CA ALA A 242 5.31 13.86 -9.43
C ALA A 242 4.05 14.15 -8.60
N ASP A 243 2.86 13.97 -9.19
CA ASP A 243 1.59 14.12 -8.48
C ASP A 243 1.39 13.03 -7.41
N VAL A 244 1.69 11.77 -7.74
CA VAL A 244 1.62 10.63 -6.83
C VAL A 244 2.59 10.82 -5.66
N ASN A 245 3.83 11.23 -5.91
CA ASN A 245 4.83 11.48 -4.88
C ASN A 245 4.42 12.62 -3.94
N LYS A 246 3.81 13.67 -4.47
CA LYS A 246 3.24 14.74 -3.64
C LYS A 246 2.14 14.20 -2.71
N ALA A 247 1.27 13.34 -3.22
CA ALA A 247 0.24 12.70 -2.40
C ALA A 247 0.85 11.76 -1.35
N ILE A 248 1.82 10.91 -1.73
CA ILE A 248 2.55 10.00 -0.83
C ILE A 248 3.19 10.80 0.31
N LYS A 249 3.90 11.87 -0.01
CA LYS A 249 4.54 12.73 1.00
C LYS A 249 3.53 13.27 2.01
N VAL A 250 2.43 13.85 1.55
CA VAL A 250 1.38 14.39 2.44
C VAL A 250 0.73 13.27 3.27
N MET A 251 0.53 12.06 2.69
CA MET A 251 -0.02 10.91 3.42
C MET A 251 0.92 10.40 4.51
N HIS A 252 2.23 10.53 4.36
CA HIS A 252 3.19 10.28 5.44
C HIS A 252 3.11 11.36 6.52
N GLU A 253 3.11 12.64 6.13
CA GLU A 253 3.10 13.78 7.04
C GLU A 253 1.84 13.86 7.91
N ASP A 254 0.66 13.56 7.37
CA ASP A 254 -0.62 13.62 8.07
C ASP A 254 -1.03 12.32 8.77
N GLY A 255 -0.19 11.29 8.69
CA GLY A 255 -0.39 9.98 9.33
C GLY A 255 -1.42 9.10 8.63
N THR A 256 -1.82 9.42 7.40
CA THR A 256 -2.78 8.59 6.63
C THR A 256 -2.20 7.20 6.38
N PHE A 257 -0.92 7.08 5.99
CA PHE A 257 -0.28 5.78 5.79
C PHE A 257 -0.22 4.95 7.07
N THR A 258 0.15 5.55 8.21
CA THR A 258 0.16 4.86 9.51
C THR A 258 -1.23 4.30 9.83
N LYS A 259 -2.28 5.13 9.69
CA LYS A 259 -3.67 4.67 9.92
C LYS A 259 -4.11 3.55 9.00
N LEU A 260 -3.77 3.61 7.71
CA LEU A 260 -4.09 2.55 6.75
C LEU A 260 -3.30 1.28 7.05
N SER A 261 -2.03 1.41 7.43
CA SER A 261 -1.17 0.29 7.81
C SER A 261 -1.70 -0.42 9.05
N GLU A 262 -2.00 0.32 10.11
CA GLU A 262 -2.60 -0.22 11.32
C GLU A 262 -3.96 -0.89 11.04
N LYS A 263 -4.81 -0.25 10.23
CA LYS A 263 -6.13 -0.80 9.84
C LYS A 263 -6.01 -2.17 9.16
N TRP A 264 -5.07 -2.32 8.22
CA TRP A 264 -4.99 -3.49 7.39
C TRP A 264 -4.04 -4.56 7.92
N PHE A 265 -2.99 -4.15 8.63
CA PHE A 265 -1.88 -5.02 9.05
C PHE A 265 -1.74 -5.19 10.56
N GLY A 266 -2.37 -4.29 11.36
CA GLY A 266 -2.17 -4.24 12.80
C GLY A 266 -0.77 -3.77 13.21
N LEU A 267 0.01 -3.20 12.27
CA LEU A 267 1.36 -2.69 12.50
C LEU A 267 1.66 -1.52 11.56
N ASP A 268 2.63 -0.69 11.91
CA ASP A 268 3.08 0.44 11.09
C ASP A 268 4.17 -0.01 10.10
N THR A 269 3.85 -0.01 8.80
CA THR A 269 4.80 -0.33 7.72
C THR A 269 5.43 0.91 7.09
N THR A 270 5.24 2.10 7.69
CA THR A 270 5.77 3.35 7.14
C THR A 270 7.23 3.61 7.50
N LYS A 271 7.80 2.77 8.35
CA LYS A 271 9.18 2.86 8.83
C LYS A 271 9.96 1.61 8.47
N GLU A 272 11.21 1.80 8.17
CA GLU A 272 12.20 0.72 8.10
C GLU A 272 12.46 0.22 9.53
N ASN A 273 12.01 -0.99 9.87
CA ASN A 273 12.14 -1.58 11.21
C ASN A 273 13.27 -2.60 11.25
#